data_af31ef8ee0e03daea56d405518ab72eb
#
_entry.id   af31ef8ee0e03daea56d405518ab72eb
#
_cell.length_a   1.000
_cell.length_b   1.000
_cell.length_c   1.000
_cell.angle_alpha   90.00
_cell.angle_beta   90.00
_cell.angle_gamma   90.00
#
_symmetry.space_group_name_H-M   'P 1'
#
loop_
_entity.id
_entity.type
_entity.pdbx_description
1 polymer ?
#
loop_
_entity_poly.entity_id
_entity_poly.type
_entity_poly.pdbx_seq_one_letter_code
_entity_poly.pdbx_strand_id
1 'polypeptide(L)'
;MLNSLKSPLVLSAMLSAILGLTACSSPSSESSDSAATDSTATDSTATDTASDKLDTKFLTIATGGASGPYNIIGTSLSEVYVKTFGVNSKTQTTGASVENINLLTQGKVDMVLSLSDVVTDAIEGKNNFDKPVTNIQQIAVLYPNVVQIVTTKKSGIKNIEDLRGKRIAVGDQGSGTEVNARTLLEGFGITYNDVTVDYLGFSEAADGMKAGKIEAAFFSSGLPNSSLMELEQGLDLQLITINQDKLKEIIQSNPYFKTFEIPAGTYGNEAAIPTAAIMNALLVSSDLSEADGYKLTKALFDNLEGLKTAHQAANDISLATAREGMVAPIHPGAKKYYDEQTAK
;
A
#
# COMPACT_ATOMS: atom_id res chain seq x y z
N MET A 1 -35.82 0.94 -46.04
CA MET A 1 -34.99 1.14 -47.24
C MET A 1 -33.57 0.79 -46.85
N LEU A 2 -33.09 -0.29 -47.47
CA LEU A 2 -31.72 -0.80 -47.36
C LEU A 2 -30.69 0.20 -47.86
N ASN A 3 -29.50 0.29 -47.27
CA ASN A 3 -28.27 0.21 -48.03
C ASN A 3 -27.10 -0.18 -47.14
N SER A 4 -26.62 -1.36 -47.43
CA SER A 4 -25.38 -2.02 -47.11
C SER A 4 -24.24 -1.40 -47.93
N LEU A 5 -23.06 -1.24 -47.36
CA LEU A 5 -21.83 -1.18 -48.13
C LEU A 5 -20.65 -1.82 -47.34
N LYS A 6 -20.04 -2.71 -48.03
CA LYS A 6 -19.05 -3.74 -47.75
C LYS A 6 -17.63 -3.18 -47.57
N SER A 7 -16.80 -3.94 -46.84
CA SER A 7 -15.35 -3.88 -46.75
C SER A 7 -14.64 -4.02 -48.11
N PRO A 8 -13.28 -3.76 -48.16
CA PRO A 8 -12.46 -4.93 -48.39
C PRO A 8 -11.18 -5.08 -47.55
N LEU A 9 -10.83 -6.34 -47.33
CA LEU A 9 -9.53 -6.85 -46.96
C LEU A 9 -8.44 -6.44 -48.01
N VAL A 10 -7.24 -6.17 -47.50
CA VAL A 10 -6.01 -6.35 -48.33
C VAL A 10 -5.01 -7.19 -47.54
N LEU A 11 -4.82 -8.36 -48.06
CA LEU A 11 -3.81 -9.36 -47.74
C LEU A 11 -2.56 -9.05 -48.57
N SER A 12 -1.37 -9.02 -47.98
CA SER A 12 -0.12 -9.10 -48.74
C SER A 12 0.91 -9.87 -47.96
N ALA A 13 1.16 -11.07 -48.41
CA ALA A 13 2.27 -11.93 -48.05
C ALA A 13 3.45 -11.64 -48.99
N MET A 14 4.66 -11.60 -48.47
CA MET A 14 5.85 -11.96 -49.24
C MET A 14 6.91 -12.60 -48.36
N LEU A 15 7.24 -13.77 -48.81
CA LEU A 15 8.21 -14.77 -48.46
C LEU A 15 9.57 -14.41 -49.10
N SER A 16 10.69 -14.57 -48.39
CA SER A 16 11.96 -14.98 -49.01
C SER A 16 12.95 -15.48 -47.97
N ALA A 17 13.31 -16.72 -48.10
CA ALA A 17 14.40 -17.43 -47.45
C ALA A 17 15.71 -17.22 -48.23
N ILE A 18 16.87 -17.26 -47.55
CA ILE A 18 18.12 -17.79 -48.13
C ILE A 18 19.00 -18.35 -47.00
N LEU A 19 19.45 -19.57 -47.24
CA LEU A 19 20.39 -20.40 -46.49
C LEU A 19 21.85 -19.89 -46.58
N GLY A 20 22.65 -20.23 -45.56
CA GLY A 20 24.10 -20.19 -45.61
C GLY A 20 24.71 -21.03 -44.49
N LEU A 21 24.98 -22.31 -44.80
CA LEU A 21 25.83 -23.20 -44.00
C LEU A 21 27.31 -22.87 -44.26
N THR A 22 28.18 -22.95 -43.24
CA THR A 22 29.48 -23.61 -43.35
C THR A 22 29.99 -24.08 -41.99
N ALA A 23 30.54 -25.26 -42.02
CA ALA A 23 30.92 -26.13 -40.92
C ALA A 23 32.46 -26.17 -40.73
N CYS A 24 32.86 -26.91 -39.66
CA CYS A 24 34.16 -27.56 -39.42
C CYS A 24 35.28 -26.68 -38.86
N SER A 25 36.08 -27.06 -37.87
CA SER A 25 36.59 -28.39 -37.48
C SER A 25 37.37 -28.27 -36.16
N SER A 26 37.34 -29.31 -35.32
CA SER A 26 38.39 -29.63 -34.33
C SER A 26 39.53 -30.39 -35.02
N PRO A 27 40.74 -30.50 -34.46
CA PRO A 27 41.03 -31.66 -33.60
C PRO A 27 42.07 -31.44 -32.45
N SER A 28 41.88 -32.19 -31.42
CA SER A 28 42.59 -33.15 -30.57
C SER A 28 44.12 -33.03 -30.31
N SER A 29 44.38 -33.30 -28.99
CA SER A 29 45.49 -34.09 -28.36
C SER A 29 46.85 -33.40 -28.24
N GLU A 30 47.50 -33.41 -27.09
CA GLU A 30 48.11 -34.54 -26.39
C GLU A 30 48.61 -34.13 -24.98
N SER A 31 48.71 -35.16 -24.16
CA SER A 31 49.19 -35.26 -22.77
C SER A 31 50.68 -34.98 -22.61
N SER A 32 51.09 -34.48 -21.44
CA SER A 32 52.25 -35.01 -20.68
C SER A 32 52.31 -34.44 -19.22
N ASP A 33 52.32 -35.24 -18.36
CA ASP A 33 52.83 -35.71 -17.09
C ASP A 33 53.71 -34.78 -16.22
N SER A 34 53.46 -34.93 -14.90
CA SER A 34 54.35 -34.78 -13.75
C SER A 34 54.74 -33.41 -13.21
N ALA A 35 54.25 -33.07 -12.02
CA ALA A 35 55.06 -33.11 -10.76
C ALA A 35 54.23 -32.63 -9.58
N ALA A 36 54.19 -33.45 -8.55
CA ALA A 36 53.68 -33.12 -7.25
C ALA A 36 54.58 -32.08 -6.57
N THR A 37 53.94 -31.03 -6.01
CA THR A 37 54.52 -30.25 -4.92
C THR A 37 53.45 -29.95 -3.90
N ASP A 38 53.69 -30.42 -2.74
CA ASP A 38 53.05 -30.19 -1.45
C ASP A 38 52.88 -28.69 -1.20
N SER A 39 51.67 -28.26 -0.93
CA SER A 39 51.39 -26.90 -0.44
C SER A 39 50.25 -26.95 0.57
N THR A 40 50.62 -26.86 1.80
CA THR A 40 49.90 -26.42 2.99
C THR A 40 48.48 -25.91 2.72
N ALA A 41 47.51 -26.64 3.28
CA ALA A 41 46.14 -26.19 3.45
C ALA A 41 46.11 -24.92 4.30
N THR A 42 45.92 -23.78 3.63
CA THR A 42 45.49 -22.56 4.29
C THR A 42 43.98 -22.68 4.47
N ASP A 43 43.56 -22.83 5.69
CA ASP A 43 42.18 -22.74 6.11
C ASP A 43 41.68 -21.33 5.76
N SER A 44 41.11 -21.18 4.57
CA SER A 44 40.37 -20.01 4.20
C SER A 44 39.01 -20.14 4.83
N THR A 45 38.82 -19.51 5.96
CA THR A 45 37.49 -19.10 6.46
C THR A 45 36.73 -18.48 5.31
N ALA A 46 35.85 -19.26 4.70
CA ALA A 46 34.86 -18.77 3.75
C ALA A 46 34.01 -17.78 4.53
N THR A 47 34.30 -16.50 4.34
CA THR A 47 33.37 -15.44 4.69
C THR A 47 32.15 -15.72 3.84
N ASP A 48 31.09 -16.18 4.49
CA ASP A 48 29.77 -16.39 3.89
C ASP A 48 29.29 -15.00 3.40
N THR A 49 29.67 -14.67 2.17
CA THR A 49 29.06 -13.53 1.47
C THR A 49 27.62 -13.94 1.19
N ALA A 50 26.75 -13.69 2.18
CA ALA A 50 25.32 -13.82 2.01
C ALA A 50 24.96 -13.18 0.66
N SER A 51 24.39 -13.97 -0.24
CA SER A 51 23.95 -13.49 -1.54
C SER A 51 23.08 -12.26 -1.36
N ASP A 52 23.41 -11.14 -2.01
CA ASP A 52 22.59 -9.91 -2.00
C ASP A 52 21.22 -10.12 -2.67
N LYS A 53 20.97 -11.28 -3.25
CA LYS A 53 19.70 -11.64 -3.89
C LYS A 53 18.69 -12.19 -2.88
N LEU A 54 17.43 -11.96 -3.19
CA LEU A 54 16.32 -12.61 -2.49
C LEU A 54 16.19 -14.08 -2.97
N ASP A 55 15.66 -14.95 -2.12
CA ASP A 55 15.23 -16.28 -2.50
C ASP A 55 13.97 -16.19 -3.39
N THR A 56 13.10 -15.24 -3.08
CA THR A 56 11.92 -14.86 -3.88
C THR A 56 12.32 -14.24 -5.21
N LYS A 57 11.76 -14.75 -6.31
CA LYS A 57 12.04 -14.24 -7.68
C LYS A 57 11.06 -13.15 -8.12
N PHE A 58 9.87 -13.14 -7.57
CA PHE A 58 8.80 -12.20 -7.87
C PHE A 58 8.33 -11.57 -6.56
N LEU A 59 8.01 -10.28 -6.58
CA LEU A 59 7.51 -9.57 -5.42
C LEU A 59 6.38 -8.63 -5.86
N THR A 60 5.14 -9.04 -5.65
CA THR A 60 3.97 -8.21 -5.95
C THR A 60 3.52 -7.51 -4.67
N ILE A 61 3.45 -6.17 -4.70
CA ILE A 61 2.99 -5.33 -3.59
C ILE A 61 1.58 -4.85 -3.88
N ALA A 62 0.58 -5.32 -3.14
CA ALA A 62 -0.78 -4.78 -3.25
C ALA A 62 -0.89 -3.45 -2.50
N THR A 63 -1.49 -2.48 -3.14
CA THR A 63 -1.51 -1.08 -2.70
C THR A 63 -2.93 -0.59 -2.45
N GLY A 64 -3.43 0.30 -3.26
CA GLY A 64 -4.75 0.91 -3.26
C GLY A 64 -4.95 1.64 -4.57
N GLY A 65 -5.94 2.51 -4.65
CA GLY A 65 -6.21 3.33 -5.82
C GLY A 65 -4.98 4.17 -6.24
N ALA A 66 -4.85 4.41 -7.55
CA ALA A 66 -3.65 5.05 -8.14
C ALA A 66 -3.35 6.45 -7.59
N SER A 67 -4.37 7.19 -7.15
CA SER A 67 -4.24 8.53 -6.56
C SER A 67 -3.87 8.54 -5.07
N GLY A 68 -3.79 7.37 -4.42
CA GLY A 68 -3.50 7.25 -2.99
C GLY A 68 -2.01 7.05 -2.69
N PRO A 69 -1.55 7.49 -1.50
CA PRO A 69 -0.18 7.29 -1.04
C PRO A 69 0.30 5.84 -1.03
N TYR A 70 -0.60 4.86 -0.82
CA TYR A 70 -0.26 3.43 -0.90
C TYR A 70 0.36 3.07 -2.25
N ASN A 71 -0.24 3.57 -3.34
CA ASN A 71 0.25 3.28 -4.68
C ASN A 71 1.61 3.94 -4.94
N ILE A 72 1.75 5.22 -4.57
CA ILE A 72 2.98 5.99 -4.79
C ILE A 72 4.14 5.42 -3.98
N ILE A 73 3.94 5.21 -2.68
CA ILE A 73 4.99 4.69 -1.76
C ILE A 73 5.29 3.23 -2.09
N GLY A 74 4.26 2.41 -2.38
CA GLY A 74 4.44 1.01 -2.77
C GLY A 74 5.21 0.86 -4.08
N THR A 75 4.99 1.76 -5.05
CA THR A 75 5.76 1.77 -6.31
C THR A 75 7.22 2.15 -6.06
N SER A 76 7.47 3.19 -5.27
CA SER A 76 8.84 3.58 -4.90
C SER A 76 9.54 2.44 -4.14
N LEU A 77 8.85 1.76 -3.23
CA LEU A 77 9.40 0.61 -2.51
C LEU A 77 9.69 -0.58 -3.45
N SER A 78 8.80 -0.85 -4.41
CA SER A 78 9.02 -1.87 -5.45
C SER A 78 10.29 -1.56 -6.27
N GLU A 79 10.49 -0.30 -6.66
CA GLU A 79 11.70 0.15 -7.38
C GLU A 79 12.97 -0.03 -6.53
N VAL A 80 12.90 0.26 -5.23
CA VAL A 80 14.00 -0.01 -4.28
C VAL A 80 14.38 -1.49 -4.31
N TYR A 81 13.40 -2.39 -4.26
CA TYR A 81 13.65 -3.83 -4.26
C TYR A 81 14.22 -4.32 -5.61
N VAL A 82 13.72 -3.80 -6.72
CA VAL A 82 14.29 -4.09 -8.06
C VAL A 82 15.77 -3.65 -8.10
N LYS A 83 16.04 -2.43 -7.68
CA LYS A 83 17.41 -1.86 -7.73
C LYS A 83 18.38 -2.57 -6.80
N THR A 84 17.92 -2.94 -5.58
CA THR A 84 18.79 -3.52 -4.55
C THR A 84 19.06 -4.99 -4.81
N PHE A 85 18.04 -5.75 -5.21
CA PHE A 85 18.12 -7.22 -5.27
C PHE A 85 18.03 -7.81 -6.68
N GLY A 86 17.66 -7.01 -7.68
CA GLY A 86 17.39 -7.50 -9.03
C GLY A 86 16.16 -8.40 -9.12
N VAL A 87 15.27 -8.37 -8.11
CA VAL A 87 14.02 -9.12 -8.07
C VAL A 87 13.01 -8.51 -9.03
N ASN A 88 12.15 -9.35 -9.63
CA ASN A 88 11.04 -8.85 -10.43
C ASN A 88 9.93 -8.36 -9.50
N SER A 89 9.98 -7.08 -9.13
CA SER A 89 9.00 -6.45 -8.26
C SER A 89 8.05 -5.54 -9.03
N LYS A 90 6.77 -5.53 -8.62
CA LYS A 90 5.71 -4.67 -9.18
C LYS A 90 4.66 -4.35 -8.13
N THR A 91 3.87 -3.32 -8.39
CA THR A 91 2.67 -3.01 -7.62
C THR A 91 1.40 -3.55 -8.29
N GLN A 92 0.39 -3.80 -7.47
CA GLN A 92 -0.97 -4.10 -7.89
C GLN A 92 -1.93 -3.11 -7.25
N THR A 93 -2.65 -2.36 -8.08
CA THR A 93 -3.75 -1.50 -7.64
C THR A 93 -4.94 -2.36 -7.20
N THR A 94 -5.54 -1.99 -6.07
CA THR A 94 -6.64 -2.73 -5.43
C THR A 94 -7.62 -1.74 -4.77
N GLY A 95 -8.72 -2.25 -4.20
CA GLY A 95 -9.58 -1.50 -3.29
C GLY A 95 -8.97 -1.27 -1.89
N ALA A 96 -7.70 -1.59 -1.67
CA ALA A 96 -6.91 -1.42 -0.45
C ALA A 96 -7.17 -2.46 0.66
N SER A 97 -7.24 -2.06 1.93
CA SER A 97 -6.92 -2.85 3.12
C SER A 97 -7.52 -4.27 3.21
N VAL A 98 -8.83 -4.42 3.08
CA VAL A 98 -9.49 -5.74 3.19
C VAL A 98 -9.15 -6.62 1.99
N GLU A 99 -9.21 -6.04 0.77
CA GLU A 99 -8.82 -6.76 -0.45
C GLU A 99 -7.36 -7.18 -0.39
N ASN A 100 -6.48 -6.32 0.08
CA ASN A 100 -5.04 -6.58 0.20
C ASN A 100 -4.76 -7.77 1.11
N ILE A 101 -5.37 -7.83 2.29
CA ILE A 101 -5.21 -8.96 3.21
C ILE A 101 -5.76 -10.24 2.56
N ASN A 102 -6.90 -10.18 1.90
CA ASN A 102 -7.46 -11.34 1.20
C ASN A 102 -6.55 -11.84 0.07
N LEU A 103 -5.92 -10.94 -0.70
CA LEU A 103 -4.96 -11.32 -1.74
C LEU A 103 -3.70 -11.95 -1.16
N LEU A 104 -3.17 -11.39 -0.06
CA LEU A 104 -1.99 -11.90 0.63
C LEU A 104 -2.25 -13.31 1.18
N THR A 105 -3.36 -13.51 1.87
CA THR A 105 -3.73 -14.81 2.46
C THR A 105 -3.98 -15.90 1.43
N GLN A 106 -4.36 -15.51 0.20
CA GLN A 106 -4.54 -16.40 -0.94
C GLN A 106 -3.24 -16.64 -1.73
N GLY A 107 -2.12 -16.06 -1.32
CA GLY A 107 -0.85 -16.15 -2.03
C GLY A 107 -0.84 -15.51 -3.43
N LYS A 108 -1.73 -14.54 -3.67
CA LYS A 108 -1.82 -13.82 -4.95
C LYS A 108 -0.88 -12.62 -5.03
N VAL A 109 -0.45 -12.14 -3.89
CA VAL A 109 0.54 -11.07 -3.72
C VAL A 109 1.47 -11.44 -2.55
N ASP A 110 2.63 -10.81 -2.48
CA ASP A 110 3.68 -11.16 -1.52
C ASP A 110 3.79 -10.17 -0.37
N MET A 111 3.40 -8.93 -0.60
CA MET A 111 3.46 -7.83 0.35
C MET A 111 2.25 -6.92 0.19
N VAL A 112 1.74 -6.36 1.27
CA VAL A 112 0.58 -5.47 1.24
C VAL A 112 0.68 -4.32 2.23
N LEU A 113 0.02 -3.21 1.88
CA LEU A 113 -0.27 -2.13 2.82
C LEU A 113 -1.72 -2.29 3.32
N SER A 114 -1.93 -2.09 4.62
CA SER A 114 -3.25 -2.16 5.24
C SER A 114 -3.34 -1.26 6.45
N LEU A 115 -4.54 -0.81 6.78
CA LEU A 115 -4.82 -0.12 8.04
C LEU A 115 -4.78 -1.11 9.22
N SER A 116 -4.29 -0.65 10.37
CA SER A 116 -4.10 -1.50 11.55
C SER A 116 -5.41 -2.02 12.17
N ASP A 117 -6.52 -1.29 12.03
CA ASP A 117 -7.86 -1.75 12.42
C ASP A 117 -8.29 -2.96 11.58
N VAL A 118 -8.14 -2.87 10.24
CA VAL A 118 -8.46 -3.97 9.31
C VAL A 118 -7.55 -5.19 9.55
N VAL A 119 -6.28 -4.96 9.89
CA VAL A 119 -5.36 -6.06 10.27
C VAL A 119 -5.84 -6.73 11.55
N THR A 120 -6.28 -5.96 12.54
CA THR A 120 -6.82 -6.48 13.80
C THR A 120 -8.09 -7.31 13.54
N ASP A 121 -9.03 -6.78 12.74
CA ASP A 121 -10.22 -7.51 12.33
C ASP A 121 -9.90 -8.84 11.65
N ALA A 122 -8.89 -8.84 10.78
CA ALA A 122 -8.45 -10.04 10.08
C ALA A 122 -7.89 -11.11 11.05
N ILE A 123 -7.02 -10.71 11.98
CA ILE A 123 -6.43 -11.62 12.97
C ILE A 123 -7.51 -12.19 13.90
N GLU A 124 -8.49 -11.37 14.27
CA GLU A 124 -9.58 -11.78 15.16
C GLU A 124 -10.72 -12.49 14.44
N GLY A 125 -10.75 -12.48 13.09
CA GLY A 125 -11.84 -13.07 12.29
C GLY A 125 -13.15 -12.34 12.49
N LYS A 126 -13.11 -11.00 12.43
CA LYS A 126 -14.26 -10.13 12.65
C LYS A 126 -14.60 -9.29 11.41
N ASN A 127 -15.77 -8.70 11.41
CA ASN A 127 -16.26 -7.77 10.39
C ASN A 127 -16.19 -8.35 8.96
N ASN A 128 -15.21 -7.98 8.19
CA ASN A 128 -15.03 -8.43 6.80
C ASN A 128 -14.35 -9.81 6.67
N PHE A 129 -14.04 -10.47 7.79
CA PHE A 129 -13.34 -11.75 7.83
C PHE A 129 -14.13 -12.79 8.61
N ASP A 130 -14.57 -13.87 7.94
CA ASP A 130 -15.37 -14.94 8.53
C ASP A 130 -14.61 -15.81 9.55
N LYS A 131 -13.29 -15.74 9.55
CA LYS A 131 -12.41 -16.54 10.42
C LYS A 131 -11.06 -15.81 10.62
N PRO A 132 -10.37 -16.11 11.74
CA PRO A 132 -9.04 -15.59 12.00
C PRO A 132 -8.05 -15.88 10.87
N VAL A 133 -7.33 -14.84 10.46
CA VAL A 133 -6.21 -14.91 9.53
C VAL A 133 -4.92 -15.13 10.33
N THR A 134 -4.21 -16.23 10.08
CA THR A 134 -3.04 -16.64 10.87
C THR A 134 -1.73 -16.64 10.09
N ASN A 135 -1.79 -16.45 8.77
CA ASN A 135 -0.65 -16.55 7.86
C ASN A 135 -0.13 -15.19 7.38
N ILE A 136 -0.28 -14.15 8.20
CA ILE A 136 0.24 -12.81 7.94
C ILE A 136 1.21 -12.38 9.05
N GLN A 137 2.27 -11.67 8.68
CA GLN A 137 3.26 -11.10 9.60
C GLN A 137 3.58 -9.67 9.21
N GLN A 138 3.94 -8.85 10.19
CA GLN A 138 4.19 -7.43 10.00
C GLN A 138 5.68 -7.14 9.87
N ILE A 139 6.03 -6.38 8.83
CA ILE A 139 7.40 -5.87 8.60
C ILE A 139 7.59 -4.56 9.38
N ALA A 140 6.65 -3.61 9.24
CA ALA A 140 6.77 -2.29 9.85
C ALA A 140 5.38 -1.65 10.08
N VAL A 141 5.32 -0.73 11.03
CA VAL A 141 4.33 0.36 11.04
C VAL A 141 4.91 1.48 10.17
N LEU A 142 4.07 2.06 9.31
CA LEU A 142 4.51 3.08 8.36
C LEU A 142 4.10 4.50 8.85
N TYR A 143 3.16 5.12 8.19
CA TYR A 143 2.69 6.47 8.44
C TYR A 143 1.20 6.45 8.83
N PRO A 144 0.67 7.51 9.46
CA PRO A 144 -0.76 7.58 9.74
C PRO A 144 -1.58 7.84 8.48
N ASN A 145 -2.64 7.06 8.29
CA ASN A 145 -3.74 7.46 7.43
C ASN A 145 -4.70 8.34 8.23
N VAL A 146 -4.87 9.55 7.75
CA VAL A 146 -5.71 10.59 8.36
C VAL A 146 -7.10 10.51 7.74
N VAL A 147 -8.13 10.49 8.57
CA VAL A 147 -9.52 10.55 8.10
C VAL A 147 -9.83 11.99 7.68
N GLN A 148 -10.09 12.17 6.41
CA GLN A 148 -10.40 13.45 5.80
C GLN A 148 -11.83 13.38 5.28
N ILE A 149 -12.75 14.02 5.97
CA ILE A 149 -14.15 14.08 5.56
C ILE A 149 -14.35 15.42 4.87
N VAL A 150 -14.69 15.37 3.59
CA VAL A 150 -14.76 16.57 2.75
C VAL A 150 -16.15 16.80 2.18
N THR A 151 -16.47 18.08 2.01
CA THR A 151 -17.68 18.57 1.38
C THR A 151 -17.38 19.90 0.69
N THR A 152 -18.40 20.61 0.21
CA THR A 152 -18.26 21.97 -0.31
C THR A 152 -18.89 22.97 0.63
N LYS A 153 -18.37 24.21 0.74
CA LYS A 153 -18.94 25.25 1.58
C LYS A 153 -20.43 25.51 1.28
N LYS A 154 -20.83 25.39 0.02
CA LYS A 154 -22.24 25.58 -0.42
C LYS A 154 -23.18 24.47 0.06
N SER A 155 -22.68 23.29 0.46
CA SER A 155 -23.51 22.17 0.91
C SER A 155 -24.22 22.46 2.23
N GLY A 156 -23.65 23.33 3.06
CA GLY A 156 -24.11 23.61 4.41
C GLY A 156 -23.77 22.54 5.44
N ILE A 157 -23.09 21.45 5.04
CA ILE A 157 -22.63 20.36 5.93
C ILE A 157 -21.42 20.87 6.72
N LYS A 158 -21.48 20.82 8.06
CA LYS A 158 -20.42 21.30 8.94
C LYS A 158 -19.88 20.23 9.86
N ASN A 159 -20.71 19.26 10.23
CA ASN A 159 -20.41 18.21 11.20
C ASN A 159 -20.82 16.86 10.62
N ILE A 160 -20.37 15.76 11.25
CA ILE A 160 -20.75 14.40 10.85
C ILE A 160 -22.26 14.20 10.90
N GLU A 161 -22.92 14.77 11.91
CA GLU A 161 -24.36 14.66 12.09
C GLU A 161 -25.17 15.24 10.92
N ASP A 162 -24.63 16.23 10.21
CA ASP A 162 -25.26 16.86 9.03
C ASP A 162 -25.25 15.93 7.80
N LEU A 163 -24.55 14.80 7.86
CA LEU A 163 -24.51 13.80 6.79
C LEU A 163 -25.82 13.00 6.66
N ARG A 164 -26.72 13.06 7.68
CA ARG A 164 -28.03 12.38 7.58
C ARG A 164 -28.82 12.83 6.37
N GLY A 165 -29.33 11.85 5.61
CA GLY A 165 -30.08 12.10 4.37
C GLY A 165 -29.22 12.51 3.19
N LYS A 166 -27.89 12.59 3.35
CA LYS A 166 -26.95 12.98 2.29
C LYS A 166 -26.48 11.80 1.47
N ARG A 167 -26.05 12.08 0.24
CA ARG A 167 -25.36 11.13 -0.62
C ARG A 167 -23.85 11.27 -0.43
N ILE A 168 -23.22 10.24 0.09
CA ILE A 168 -21.81 10.26 0.53
C ILE A 168 -21.00 9.13 -0.10
N ALA A 169 -19.75 9.43 -0.44
CA ALA A 169 -18.77 8.39 -0.81
C ALA A 169 -18.00 7.95 0.43
N VAL A 170 -17.93 6.64 0.68
CA VAL A 170 -17.32 6.07 1.88
C VAL A 170 -16.01 5.33 1.61
N GLY A 171 -15.49 5.41 0.40
CA GLY A 171 -14.34 4.62 -0.07
C GLY A 171 -14.80 3.41 -0.89
N ASP A 172 -13.83 2.73 -1.51
CA ASP A 172 -14.10 1.49 -2.26
C ASP A 172 -14.69 0.40 -1.36
N GLN A 173 -15.48 -0.47 -1.95
CA GLN A 173 -15.96 -1.66 -1.24
C GLN A 173 -14.74 -2.54 -0.86
N GLY A 174 -14.63 -2.88 0.43
CA GLY A 174 -13.47 -3.62 0.94
C GLY A 174 -12.23 -2.76 1.17
N SER A 175 -12.39 -1.43 1.21
CA SER A 175 -11.31 -0.52 1.62
C SER A 175 -11.29 -0.29 3.13
N GLY A 176 -10.13 0.09 3.66
CA GLY A 176 -10.03 0.57 5.04
C GLY A 176 -10.75 1.91 5.23
N THR A 177 -10.88 2.72 4.17
CA THR A 177 -11.67 3.96 4.22
C THR A 177 -13.14 3.69 4.52
N GLU A 178 -13.72 2.66 3.88
CA GLU A 178 -15.10 2.25 4.15
C GLU A 178 -15.27 1.77 5.60
N VAL A 179 -14.34 0.95 6.09
CA VAL A 179 -14.35 0.48 7.49
C VAL A 179 -14.31 1.66 8.45
N ASN A 180 -13.43 2.63 8.23
CA ASN A 180 -13.34 3.84 9.06
C ASN A 180 -14.59 4.72 8.96
N ALA A 181 -15.12 4.93 7.75
CA ALA A 181 -16.33 5.71 7.55
C ALA A 181 -17.50 5.11 8.32
N ARG A 182 -17.72 3.80 8.21
CA ARG A 182 -18.77 3.07 8.92
C ARG A 182 -18.60 3.18 10.43
N THR A 183 -17.42 2.91 10.95
CA THR A 183 -17.11 2.97 12.39
C THR A 183 -17.34 4.37 12.97
N LEU A 184 -16.89 5.41 12.26
CA LEU A 184 -17.11 6.79 12.70
C LEU A 184 -18.58 7.18 12.64
N LEU A 185 -19.29 6.90 11.53
CA LEU A 185 -20.70 7.19 11.40
C LEU A 185 -21.52 6.51 12.51
N GLU A 186 -21.29 5.21 12.76
CA GLU A 186 -21.95 4.47 13.84
C GLU A 186 -21.64 5.07 15.22
N GLY A 187 -20.40 5.49 15.46
CA GLY A 187 -19.99 6.20 16.68
C GLY A 187 -20.73 7.52 16.89
N PHE A 188 -21.17 8.18 15.81
CA PHE A 188 -22.05 9.36 15.83
C PHE A 188 -23.54 9.02 15.74
N GLY A 189 -23.90 7.71 15.85
CA GLY A 189 -25.29 7.24 15.81
C GLY A 189 -25.90 7.29 14.40
N ILE A 190 -25.08 7.31 13.35
CA ILE A 190 -25.50 7.31 11.93
C ILE A 190 -25.20 5.93 11.36
N THR A 191 -26.19 5.31 10.75
CA THR A 191 -26.02 4.05 10.01
C THR A 191 -26.13 4.30 8.52
N TYR A 192 -25.76 3.31 7.70
CA TYR A 192 -25.94 3.37 6.26
C TYR A 192 -27.41 3.45 5.81
N ASN A 193 -28.38 3.20 6.72
CA ASN A 193 -29.80 3.47 6.47
C ASN A 193 -30.15 4.96 6.57
N ASP A 194 -29.34 5.75 7.23
CA ASP A 194 -29.56 7.19 7.43
C ASP A 194 -28.93 8.06 6.32
N VAL A 195 -28.18 7.47 5.40
CA VAL A 195 -27.44 8.14 4.30
C VAL A 195 -27.60 7.36 2.99
N THR A 196 -27.31 7.99 1.86
CA THR A 196 -27.15 7.28 0.57
C THR A 196 -25.66 7.01 0.37
N VAL A 197 -25.26 5.76 0.41
CA VAL A 197 -23.84 5.35 0.32
C VAL A 197 -23.46 5.03 -1.11
N ASP A 198 -22.33 5.61 -1.55
CA ASP A 198 -21.64 5.20 -2.77
C ASP A 198 -20.25 4.64 -2.38
N TYR A 199 -19.93 3.46 -2.89
CA TYR A 199 -18.62 2.84 -2.74
C TYR A 199 -17.73 3.26 -3.89
N LEU A 200 -16.93 4.32 -3.67
CA LEU A 200 -16.12 4.97 -4.70
C LEU A 200 -14.69 5.15 -4.20
N GLY A 201 -13.73 4.87 -5.06
CA GLY A 201 -12.33 5.22 -4.84
C GLY A 201 -12.11 6.73 -4.80
N PHE A 202 -10.91 7.15 -4.42
CA PHE A 202 -10.63 8.58 -4.19
C PHE A 202 -10.87 9.44 -5.43
N SER A 203 -10.44 8.98 -6.61
CA SER A 203 -10.62 9.72 -7.85
C SER A 203 -12.09 9.79 -8.26
N GLU A 204 -12.81 8.67 -8.18
CA GLU A 204 -14.24 8.59 -8.53
C GLU A 204 -15.10 9.42 -7.57
N ALA A 205 -14.76 9.42 -6.26
CA ALA A 205 -15.41 10.26 -5.26
C ALA A 205 -15.19 11.75 -5.57
N ALA A 206 -13.95 12.13 -5.92
CA ALA A 206 -13.63 13.50 -6.33
C ALA A 206 -14.41 13.93 -7.59
N ASP A 207 -14.47 13.09 -8.60
CA ASP A 207 -15.24 13.35 -9.82
C ASP A 207 -16.74 13.42 -9.54
N GLY A 208 -17.26 12.57 -8.65
CA GLY A 208 -18.65 12.62 -8.18
C GLY A 208 -18.99 13.93 -7.48
N MET A 209 -18.06 14.47 -6.67
CA MET A 209 -18.21 15.78 -6.01
C MET A 209 -18.17 16.93 -7.02
N LYS A 210 -17.23 16.92 -7.98
CA LYS A 210 -17.15 17.91 -9.08
C LYS A 210 -18.45 17.94 -9.89
N ALA A 211 -19.01 16.77 -10.16
CA ALA A 211 -20.28 16.62 -10.88
C ALA A 211 -21.51 16.97 -10.03
N GLY A 212 -21.37 17.29 -8.73
CA GLY A 212 -22.46 17.56 -7.81
C GLY A 212 -23.36 16.36 -7.50
N LYS A 213 -22.86 15.14 -7.74
CA LYS A 213 -23.56 13.87 -7.46
C LYS A 213 -23.31 13.37 -6.03
N ILE A 214 -22.16 13.69 -5.47
CA ILE A 214 -21.71 13.34 -4.12
C ILE A 214 -21.65 14.63 -3.29
N GLU A 215 -22.30 14.64 -2.13
CA GLU A 215 -22.38 15.81 -1.26
C GLU A 215 -21.24 15.85 -0.24
N ALA A 216 -20.73 14.68 0.19
CA ALA A 216 -19.56 14.55 1.04
C ALA A 216 -18.83 13.24 0.76
N ALA A 217 -17.54 13.19 1.08
CA ALA A 217 -16.74 11.98 0.88
C ALA A 217 -15.73 11.76 1.99
N PHE A 218 -15.47 10.48 2.31
CA PHE A 218 -14.45 10.04 3.26
C PHE A 218 -13.18 9.64 2.50
N PHE A 219 -12.05 10.09 3.02
CA PHE A 219 -10.71 9.74 2.57
C PHE A 219 -9.88 9.36 3.79
N SER A 220 -9.51 8.09 3.94
CA SER A 220 -8.53 7.66 4.94
C SER A 220 -7.20 7.45 4.24
N SER A 221 -6.35 8.47 4.24
CA SER A 221 -5.08 8.43 3.50
C SER A 221 -4.00 9.28 4.15
N GLY A 222 -2.72 9.04 3.78
CA GLY A 222 -1.63 9.95 4.12
C GLY A 222 -1.84 11.35 3.55
N LEU A 223 -1.28 12.37 4.19
CA LEU A 223 -1.35 13.75 3.77
C LEU A 223 -0.15 14.14 2.88
N PRO A 224 -0.37 15.02 1.87
CA PRO A 224 -1.68 15.37 1.27
C PRO A 224 -2.17 14.25 0.34
N ASN A 225 -3.49 14.16 0.14
CA ASN A 225 -4.07 13.26 -0.87
C ASN A 225 -4.21 14.01 -2.21
N SER A 226 -3.75 13.41 -3.32
CA SER A 226 -3.72 14.08 -4.62
C SER A 226 -5.11 14.41 -5.17
N SER A 227 -6.12 13.54 -4.94
CA SER A 227 -7.50 13.82 -5.35
C SER A 227 -8.10 15.00 -4.59
N LEU A 228 -7.73 15.20 -3.30
CA LEU A 228 -8.18 16.36 -2.53
C LEU A 228 -7.46 17.64 -2.94
N MET A 229 -6.17 17.57 -3.29
CA MET A 229 -5.44 18.70 -3.86
C MET A 229 -6.06 19.16 -5.17
N GLU A 230 -6.53 18.24 -6.01
CA GLU A 230 -7.22 18.55 -7.25
C GLU A 230 -8.62 19.13 -6.99
N LEU A 231 -9.36 18.59 -6.02
CA LEU A 231 -10.67 19.11 -5.62
C LEU A 231 -10.59 20.55 -5.12
N GLU A 232 -9.60 20.87 -4.31
CA GLU A 232 -9.39 22.21 -3.75
C GLU A 232 -9.19 23.25 -4.83
N GLN A 233 -8.53 22.91 -5.95
CA GLN A 233 -8.33 23.83 -7.08
C GLN A 233 -9.62 24.12 -7.86
N GLY A 234 -10.59 23.21 -7.83
CA GLY A 234 -11.82 23.29 -8.64
C GLY A 234 -13.09 23.54 -7.87
N LEU A 235 -13.10 23.33 -6.58
CA LEU A 235 -14.26 23.48 -5.70
C LEU A 235 -13.91 24.31 -4.46
N ASP A 236 -14.91 25.03 -3.95
CA ASP A 236 -14.80 25.66 -2.63
C ASP A 236 -14.92 24.57 -1.55
N LEU A 237 -13.79 23.87 -1.32
CA LEU A 237 -13.71 22.68 -0.49
C LEU A 237 -13.85 23.05 0.99
N GLN A 238 -14.51 22.19 1.76
CA GLN A 238 -14.61 22.27 3.21
C GLN A 238 -14.28 20.91 3.81
N LEU A 239 -13.37 20.92 4.78
CA LEU A 239 -13.10 19.78 5.64
C LEU A 239 -14.08 19.79 6.82
N ILE A 240 -14.63 18.62 7.14
CA ILE A 240 -15.54 18.43 8.28
C ILE A 240 -14.70 18.07 9.50
N THR A 241 -14.88 18.82 10.58
CA THR A 241 -14.24 18.56 11.88
C THR A 241 -14.89 17.38 12.57
N ILE A 242 -14.09 16.47 13.14
CA ILE A 242 -14.55 15.41 14.02
C ILE A 242 -14.53 15.93 15.46
N ASN A 243 -15.68 15.88 16.14
CA ASN A 243 -15.77 16.24 17.55
C ASN A 243 -14.84 15.32 18.37
N GLN A 244 -13.84 15.93 19.02
CA GLN A 244 -12.77 15.21 19.70
C GLN A 244 -13.23 14.49 20.97
N ASP A 245 -14.25 15.00 21.66
CA ASP A 245 -14.78 14.31 22.86
C ASP A 245 -15.58 13.06 22.43
N LYS A 246 -16.36 13.17 21.35
CA LYS A 246 -17.02 12.02 20.76
C LYS A 246 -16.02 10.99 20.19
N LEU A 247 -14.95 11.46 19.56
CA LEU A 247 -13.87 10.60 19.09
C LEU A 247 -13.21 9.82 20.24
N LYS A 248 -12.99 10.46 21.41
CA LYS A 248 -12.45 9.78 22.61
C LYS A 248 -13.37 8.66 23.10
N GLU A 249 -14.69 8.83 23.02
CA GLU A 249 -15.64 7.75 23.33
C GLU A 249 -15.49 6.58 22.31
N ILE A 250 -15.39 6.89 21.03
CA ILE A 250 -15.19 5.89 19.96
C ILE A 250 -13.88 5.12 20.17
N ILE A 251 -12.79 5.80 20.53
CA ILE A 251 -11.47 5.22 20.80
C ILE A 251 -11.52 4.17 21.93
N GLN A 252 -12.41 4.28 22.92
CA GLN A 252 -12.53 3.29 23.98
C GLN A 252 -12.87 1.89 23.45
N SER A 253 -13.67 1.82 22.38
CA SER A 253 -14.04 0.56 21.72
C SER A 253 -13.20 0.26 20.49
N ASN A 254 -12.50 1.26 19.95
CA ASN A 254 -11.71 1.19 18.71
C ASN A 254 -10.32 1.81 18.95
N PRO A 255 -9.43 1.14 19.68
CA PRO A 255 -8.17 1.71 20.18
C PRO A 255 -7.13 2.00 19.09
N TYR A 256 -7.34 1.59 17.86
CA TYR A 256 -6.51 1.92 16.70
C TYR A 256 -6.73 3.34 16.19
N PHE A 257 -7.87 3.97 16.48
CA PHE A 257 -8.04 5.39 16.21
C PHE A 257 -7.20 6.23 17.18
N LYS A 258 -6.63 7.29 16.63
CA LYS A 258 -5.91 8.33 17.40
C LYS A 258 -6.49 9.69 17.04
N THR A 259 -6.49 10.62 17.99
CA THR A 259 -6.76 12.02 17.68
C THR A 259 -5.65 12.57 16.79
N PHE A 260 -6.02 13.36 15.81
CA PHE A 260 -5.09 13.97 14.85
C PHE A 260 -5.60 15.34 14.41
N GLU A 261 -4.74 16.16 13.84
CA GLU A 261 -5.12 17.43 13.23
C GLU A 261 -4.53 17.52 11.82
N ILE A 262 -5.37 17.79 10.82
CA ILE A 262 -4.90 18.12 9.48
C ILE A 262 -4.30 19.53 9.58
N PRO A 263 -3.01 19.74 9.26
CA PRO A 263 -2.37 21.04 9.40
C PRO A 263 -3.06 22.14 8.57
N ALA A 264 -2.99 23.37 9.05
CA ALA A 264 -3.42 24.51 8.26
C ALA A 264 -2.68 24.58 6.94
N GLY A 265 -3.37 24.96 5.87
CA GLY A 265 -2.81 25.09 4.52
C GLY A 265 -2.72 23.78 3.74
N THR A 266 -3.02 22.60 4.32
CA THR A 266 -2.93 21.31 3.60
C THR A 266 -3.82 21.29 2.36
N TYR A 267 -5.06 21.81 2.46
CA TYR A 267 -6.04 21.91 1.37
C TYR A 267 -6.70 23.29 1.36
N GLY A 268 -5.91 24.35 1.50
CA GLY A 268 -6.44 25.73 1.59
C GLY A 268 -7.19 26.04 2.89
N ASN A 269 -7.19 25.13 3.87
CA ASN A 269 -7.81 25.36 5.18
C ASN A 269 -7.00 26.39 5.99
N GLU A 270 -7.67 27.41 6.55
CA GLU A 270 -7.03 28.50 7.30
C GLU A 270 -6.49 28.05 8.67
N ALA A 271 -7.12 27.07 9.29
CA ALA A 271 -6.74 26.54 10.60
C ALA A 271 -6.58 25.02 10.55
N ALA A 272 -5.90 24.45 11.55
CA ALA A 272 -5.83 23.00 11.71
C ALA A 272 -7.23 22.41 11.90
N ILE A 273 -7.48 21.23 11.33
CA ILE A 273 -8.78 20.56 11.36
C ILE A 273 -8.68 19.32 12.25
N PRO A 274 -9.31 19.33 13.44
CA PRO A 274 -9.37 18.15 14.30
C PRO A 274 -10.05 16.96 13.63
N THR A 275 -9.40 15.82 13.64
CA THR A 275 -9.85 14.59 13.00
C THR A 275 -9.30 13.36 13.70
N ALA A 276 -9.41 12.21 13.06
CA ALA A 276 -8.87 10.92 13.49
C ALA A 276 -7.78 10.42 12.53
N ALA A 277 -6.89 9.58 13.03
CA ALA A 277 -5.91 8.86 12.22
C ALA A 277 -5.78 7.41 12.67
N ILE A 278 -5.37 6.55 11.75
CA ILE A 278 -5.07 5.13 11.96
C ILE A 278 -3.71 4.81 11.34
N MET A 279 -2.89 4.01 12.01
CA MET A 279 -1.57 3.65 11.48
C MET A 279 -1.67 2.63 10.34
N ASN A 280 -0.72 2.71 9.42
CA ASN A 280 -0.55 1.73 8.35
C ASN A 280 0.41 0.63 8.75
N ALA A 281 0.08 -0.60 8.39
CA ALA A 281 0.94 -1.77 8.49
C ALA A 281 1.47 -2.19 7.11
N LEU A 282 2.74 -2.54 7.04
CA LEU A 282 3.34 -3.27 5.94
C LEU A 282 3.39 -4.74 6.32
N LEU A 283 2.69 -5.58 5.56
CA LEU A 283 2.50 -7.00 5.86
C LEU A 283 3.06 -7.88 4.76
N VAL A 284 3.47 -9.08 5.15
CA VAL A 284 3.91 -10.16 4.27
C VAL A 284 3.27 -11.48 4.68
N SER A 285 3.34 -12.51 3.81
CA SER A 285 2.99 -13.88 4.20
C SER A 285 3.96 -14.40 5.27
N SER A 286 3.45 -15.22 6.20
CA SER A 286 4.29 -15.97 7.13
C SER A 286 5.22 -17.00 6.44
N ASP A 287 4.98 -17.29 5.16
CA ASP A 287 5.80 -18.20 4.37
C ASP A 287 7.05 -17.51 3.78
N LEU A 288 7.14 -16.17 3.89
CA LEU A 288 8.35 -15.44 3.49
C LEU A 288 9.54 -15.88 4.34
N SER A 289 10.68 -16.19 3.72
CA SER A 289 11.88 -16.63 4.45
C SER A 289 12.38 -15.53 5.40
N GLU A 290 12.96 -15.96 6.54
CA GLU A 290 13.60 -15.02 7.50
C GLU A 290 14.65 -14.16 6.80
N ALA A 291 15.44 -14.76 5.89
CA ALA A 291 16.47 -14.06 5.13
C ALA A 291 15.88 -12.96 4.23
N ASP A 292 14.82 -13.26 3.49
CA ASP A 292 14.16 -12.28 2.63
C ASP A 292 13.48 -11.18 3.47
N GLY A 293 12.79 -11.55 4.53
CA GLY A 293 12.16 -10.58 5.43
C GLY A 293 13.17 -9.62 6.07
N TYR A 294 14.36 -10.11 6.44
CA TYR A 294 15.46 -9.26 6.91
C TYR A 294 15.92 -8.28 5.83
N LYS A 295 16.21 -8.80 4.63
CA LYS A 295 16.70 -7.99 3.49
C LYS A 295 15.68 -6.93 3.07
N LEU A 296 14.40 -7.30 2.96
CA LEU A 296 13.33 -6.37 2.59
C LEU A 296 13.15 -5.27 3.64
N THR A 297 13.20 -5.62 4.93
CA THR A 297 13.14 -4.65 6.03
C THR A 297 14.32 -3.70 5.98
N LYS A 298 15.54 -4.23 5.84
CA LYS A 298 16.75 -3.42 5.72
C LYS A 298 16.68 -2.46 4.54
N ALA A 299 16.29 -2.93 3.37
CA ALA A 299 16.21 -2.11 2.16
C ALA A 299 15.16 -0.99 2.28
N LEU A 300 14.02 -1.23 2.97
CA LEU A 300 13.03 -0.20 3.28
C LEU A 300 13.70 0.96 4.05
N PHE A 301 14.39 0.65 5.16
CA PHE A 301 14.95 1.70 6.04
C PHE A 301 16.22 2.34 5.48
N ASP A 302 17.04 1.62 4.72
CA ASP A 302 18.21 2.18 4.05
C ASP A 302 17.83 3.15 2.90
N ASN A 303 16.60 3.10 2.40
CA ASN A 303 16.14 3.91 1.26
C ASN A 303 14.99 4.87 1.60
N LEU A 304 14.79 5.23 2.86
CA LEU A 304 13.70 6.12 3.30
C LEU A 304 13.68 7.47 2.56
N GLU A 305 14.83 8.03 2.24
CA GLU A 305 14.90 9.32 1.53
C GLU A 305 14.28 9.26 0.13
N GLY A 306 14.39 8.12 -0.55
CA GLY A 306 13.70 7.88 -1.82
C GLY A 306 12.19 7.86 -1.67
N LEU A 307 11.69 7.18 -0.63
CA LEU A 307 10.26 7.13 -0.34
C LEU A 307 9.70 8.50 0.06
N LYS A 308 10.42 9.27 0.87
CA LYS A 308 10.06 10.64 1.27
C LYS A 308 9.99 11.58 0.07
N THR A 309 10.90 11.41 -0.88
CA THR A 309 10.88 12.17 -2.14
C THR A 309 9.66 11.80 -3.00
N ALA A 310 9.24 10.53 -2.99
CA ALA A 310 8.09 10.06 -3.74
C ALA A 310 6.77 10.61 -3.18
N HIS A 311 6.61 10.63 -1.84
CA HIS A 311 5.40 11.14 -1.20
C HIS A 311 5.67 11.68 0.21
N GLN A 312 5.08 12.84 0.52
CA GLN A 312 5.29 13.54 1.80
C GLN A 312 4.88 12.70 3.02
N ALA A 313 3.85 11.86 2.93
CA ALA A 313 3.44 10.97 4.03
C ALA A 313 4.58 10.03 4.48
N ALA A 314 5.53 9.72 3.61
CA ALA A 314 6.67 8.88 3.98
C ALA A 314 7.66 9.56 4.95
N ASN A 315 7.53 10.88 5.21
CA ASN A 315 8.32 11.56 6.24
C ASN A 315 8.04 11.00 7.65
N ASP A 316 6.86 10.44 7.87
CA ASP A 316 6.46 9.82 9.13
C ASP A 316 6.98 8.38 9.30
N ILE A 317 7.56 7.79 8.25
CA ILE A 317 8.18 6.47 8.34
C ILE A 317 9.57 6.61 8.96
N SER A 318 9.79 5.96 10.10
CA SER A 318 11.07 5.96 10.77
C SER A 318 11.39 4.63 11.43
N LEU A 319 12.69 4.30 11.52
CA LEU A 319 13.14 3.10 12.23
C LEU A 319 12.76 3.15 13.72
N ALA A 320 12.76 4.34 14.32
CA ALA A 320 12.46 4.54 15.74
C ALA A 320 11.03 4.13 16.10
N THR A 321 10.06 4.42 15.23
CA THR A 321 8.63 4.19 15.49
C THR A 321 8.05 2.97 14.76
N ALA A 322 8.84 2.32 13.90
CA ALA A 322 8.37 1.24 13.02
C ALA A 322 7.78 0.01 13.73
N ARG A 323 8.05 -0.14 15.02
CA ARG A 323 7.46 -1.22 15.87
C ARG A 323 6.33 -0.74 16.77
N GLU A 324 6.12 0.57 16.87
CA GLU A 324 5.13 1.14 17.80
C GLU A 324 3.71 0.92 17.28
N GLY A 325 2.92 0.16 18.01
CA GLY A 325 1.53 -0.14 17.64
C GLY A 325 1.41 -1.20 16.52
N MET A 326 2.39 -2.09 16.36
CA MET A 326 2.20 -3.29 15.56
C MET A 326 1.03 -4.11 16.09
N VAL A 327 0.18 -4.59 15.19
CA VAL A 327 -1.04 -5.34 15.50
C VAL A 327 -0.99 -6.78 15.01
N ALA A 328 -0.08 -7.11 14.10
CA ALA A 328 0.20 -8.48 13.68
C ALA A 328 1.54 -8.97 14.26
N PRO A 329 1.78 -10.31 14.34
CA PRO A 329 3.06 -10.85 14.71
C PRO A 329 4.18 -10.29 13.83
N ILE A 330 5.28 -9.86 14.46
CA ILE A 330 6.43 -9.36 13.71
C ILE A 330 7.09 -10.49 12.91
N HIS A 331 7.45 -10.21 11.66
CA HIS A 331 8.19 -11.16 10.83
C HIS A 331 9.57 -11.45 11.42
N PRO A 332 10.05 -12.72 11.52
CA PRO A 332 11.32 -13.07 12.15
C PRO A 332 12.51 -12.29 11.57
N GLY A 333 12.59 -12.14 10.25
CA GLY A 333 13.63 -11.36 9.58
C GLY A 333 13.59 -9.87 9.92
N ALA A 334 12.38 -9.28 9.99
CA ALA A 334 12.20 -7.89 10.44
C ALA A 334 12.66 -7.73 11.90
N LYS A 335 12.27 -8.66 12.78
CA LYS A 335 12.69 -8.66 14.18
C LYS A 335 14.21 -8.68 14.29
N LYS A 336 14.88 -9.58 13.56
CA LYS A 336 16.34 -9.68 13.53
C LYS A 336 16.98 -8.35 13.13
N TYR A 337 16.50 -7.72 12.07
CA TYR A 337 17.01 -6.42 11.65
C TYR A 337 16.86 -5.36 12.76
N TYR A 338 15.68 -5.25 13.37
CA TYR A 338 15.45 -4.28 14.44
C TYR A 338 16.32 -4.52 15.68
N ASP A 339 16.52 -5.79 16.08
CA ASP A 339 17.34 -6.14 17.22
C ASP A 339 18.81 -5.73 17.00
N GLU A 340 19.33 -5.87 15.78
CA GLU A 340 20.66 -5.40 15.39
C GLU A 340 20.80 -3.87 15.42
N GLN A 341 19.74 -3.11 15.12
CA GLN A 341 19.78 -1.64 15.18
C GLN A 341 19.72 -1.12 16.63
N THR A 342 19.08 -1.84 17.53
CA THR A 342 19.00 -1.47 18.97
C THR A 342 20.28 -1.83 19.74
N ALA A 343 21.13 -2.70 19.20
CA ALA A 343 22.39 -3.11 19.81
C ALA A 343 23.57 -2.18 19.47
N LYS A 344 23.37 -1.22 18.58
CA LYS A 344 24.36 -0.21 18.17
C LYS A 344 24.21 1.07 19.01
#